data_acc686c1218c4c4d7620f74d66dd7525
#
_entry.id   acc686c1218c4c4d7620f74d66dd7525
#
_cell.length_a   1.000
_cell.length_b   1.000
_cell.length_c   1.000
_cell.angle_alpha   90.00
_cell.angle_beta   90.00
_cell.angle_gamma   90.00
#
_symmetry.space_group_name_H-M   'P 1'
#
loop_
_entity.id
_entity.type
_entity.pdbx_description
1 polymer ?
#
loop_
_entity_poly.entity_id
_entity_poly.type
_entity_poly.pdbx_seq_one_letter_code
_entity_poly.pdbx_strand_id
1 'polypeptide(L)'
;GYVVVGVSAVMVARYTTSFAVAWFREALRTYYIRDLQTRAFRNALNARVEYFDREGSDDILNAIVTQTYYAGRVIQRGIQTFEQFFLATIYFLVALIIAPSLTIITGVVLGGFTVFFRRVLDSGYDVGDEVAEGNEKRQQAAQAGTQGIRDVRIFGLADELFEEFSQAVDQYTDSRITLRRNEAAIDKFYNLVVAVSVFTLIFLALTFADLSVGELGVFLFAMFRLGPKASRVNKLFYQVENDLPHLVRTKEFIEELESYEEPNEPRQEVPEEIQEVEYDDVHFSYDDEEDVLRGIDFTVEKGEFVGFVGQSGAGKSTIVSLLARLYPVDDGEIRANGVSIDEMDIGEWRDRLSMVRQDPFIFNDTLRYNLTLGNRE
;
A
#
# COMPACT_ATOMS: atom_id res chain seq x y z
N GLY A 1 -3.17 13.45 53.71
CA GLY A 1 -3.76 14.28 52.63
C GLY A 1 -2.84 14.50 51.47
N TYR A 2 -1.63 15.05 51.65
CA TYR A 2 -0.72 15.48 50.55
C TYR A 2 -0.25 14.35 49.65
N VAL A 3 0.03 13.15 50.18
CA VAL A 3 0.45 11.97 49.38
C VAL A 3 -0.67 11.55 48.44
N VAL A 4 -1.90 11.52 48.89
CA VAL A 4 -3.05 11.13 48.02
C VAL A 4 -3.22 12.15 46.89
N VAL A 5 -3.15 13.46 47.19
CA VAL A 5 -3.22 14.49 46.16
C VAL A 5 -2.09 14.39 45.17
N GLY A 6 -0.85 14.16 45.63
CA GLY A 6 0.31 13.98 44.77
C GLY A 6 0.16 12.76 43.85
N VAL A 7 -0.25 11.60 44.39
CA VAL A 7 -0.49 10.40 43.58
C VAL A 7 -1.61 10.60 42.58
N SER A 8 -2.73 11.26 43.02
CA SER A 8 -3.84 11.55 42.10
C SER A 8 -3.42 12.47 40.96
N ALA A 9 -2.62 13.50 41.23
CA ALA A 9 -2.08 14.39 40.18
C ALA A 9 -1.19 13.65 39.17
N VAL A 10 -0.30 12.77 39.66
CA VAL A 10 0.52 11.94 38.79
C VAL A 10 -0.33 10.99 37.94
N MET A 11 -1.38 10.39 38.53
CA MET A 11 -2.28 9.51 37.77
C MET A 11 -3.05 10.27 36.70
N VAL A 12 -3.57 11.45 37.00
CA VAL A 12 -4.25 12.33 36.03
C VAL A 12 -3.29 12.68 34.90
N ALA A 13 -2.09 13.15 35.20
CA ALA A 13 -1.07 13.48 34.20
C ALA A 13 -0.74 12.27 33.33
N ARG A 14 -0.54 11.09 33.94
CA ARG A 14 -0.26 9.85 33.25
C ARG A 14 -1.36 9.46 32.24
N TYR A 15 -2.62 9.44 32.69
CA TYR A 15 -3.72 9.02 31.82
C TYR A 15 -4.02 10.05 30.73
N THR A 16 -3.90 11.36 31.03
CA THR A 16 -4.02 12.42 30.03
C THR A 16 -2.94 12.31 28.97
N THR A 17 -1.69 12.10 29.37
CA THR A 17 -0.57 11.88 28.42
C THR A 17 -0.79 10.61 27.61
N SER A 18 -1.22 9.50 28.23
CA SER A 18 -1.49 8.25 27.51
C SER A 18 -2.61 8.43 26.49
N PHE A 19 -3.67 9.17 26.81
CA PHE A 19 -4.73 9.52 25.87
C PHE A 19 -4.18 10.34 24.69
N ALA A 20 -3.42 11.41 24.99
CA ALA A 20 -2.83 12.25 23.96
C ALA A 20 -1.93 11.44 23.01
N VAL A 21 -1.06 10.58 23.54
CA VAL A 21 -0.19 9.70 22.73
C VAL A 21 -1.02 8.74 21.86
N ALA A 22 -2.06 8.13 22.41
CA ALA A 22 -2.93 7.23 21.64
C ALA A 22 -3.66 7.97 20.51
N TRP A 23 -4.16 9.16 20.79
CA TRP A 23 -4.83 10.02 19.80
C TRP A 23 -3.87 10.48 18.70
N PHE A 24 -2.69 11.00 19.06
CA PHE A 24 -1.67 11.42 18.08
C PHE A 24 -1.21 10.28 17.19
N ARG A 25 -1.00 9.09 17.76
CA ARG A 25 -0.61 7.89 17.00
C ARG A 25 -1.66 7.51 15.95
N GLU A 26 -2.95 7.51 16.33
CA GLU A 26 -4.02 7.20 15.38
C GLU A 26 -4.19 8.31 14.34
N ALA A 27 -4.07 9.57 14.75
CA ALA A 27 -4.08 10.71 13.83
C ALA A 27 -2.94 10.61 12.81
N LEU A 28 -1.70 10.36 13.24
CA LEU A 28 -0.56 10.19 12.33
C LEU A 28 -0.77 9.05 11.34
N ARG A 29 -1.25 7.89 11.82
CA ARG A 29 -1.58 6.76 10.95
C ARG A 29 -2.62 7.16 9.90
N THR A 30 -3.72 7.77 10.32
CA THR A 30 -4.84 8.13 9.44
C THR A 30 -4.42 9.20 8.43
N TYR A 31 -3.66 10.21 8.84
CA TYR A 31 -3.12 11.22 7.92
C TYR A 31 -2.13 10.62 6.93
N TYR A 32 -1.31 9.66 7.35
CA TYR A 32 -0.39 8.97 6.46
C TYR A 32 -1.13 8.12 5.41
N ILE A 33 -2.16 7.36 5.83
CA ILE A 33 -3.01 6.60 4.90
C ILE A 33 -3.68 7.56 3.90
N ARG A 34 -4.25 8.66 4.38
CA ARG A 34 -4.85 9.69 3.52
C ARG A 34 -3.85 10.23 2.50
N ASP A 35 -2.62 10.52 2.92
CA ASP A 35 -1.57 11.04 2.03
C ASP A 35 -1.21 10.03 0.94
N LEU A 36 -1.00 8.76 1.31
CA LEU A 36 -0.74 7.69 0.36
C LEU A 36 -1.90 7.51 -0.63
N GLN A 37 -3.14 7.44 -0.14
CA GLN A 37 -4.33 7.29 -0.99
C GLN A 37 -4.52 8.47 -1.94
N THR A 38 -4.31 9.69 -1.43
CA THR A 38 -4.48 10.91 -2.25
C THR A 38 -3.41 10.99 -3.33
N ARG A 39 -2.15 10.64 -3.02
CA ARG A 39 -1.08 10.59 -4.01
C ARG A 39 -1.31 9.48 -5.03
N ALA A 40 -1.57 8.26 -4.57
CA ALA A 40 -1.83 7.13 -5.44
C ALA A 40 -3.00 7.41 -6.42
N PHE A 41 -4.10 7.96 -5.92
CA PHE A 41 -5.25 8.29 -6.76
C PHE A 41 -4.97 9.43 -7.73
N ARG A 42 -4.23 10.47 -7.29
CA ARG A 42 -3.83 11.57 -8.19
C ARG A 42 -2.92 11.07 -9.30
N ASN A 43 -1.92 10.24 -8.96
CA ASN A 43 -1.00 9.67 -9.95
C ASN A 43 -1.74 8.75 -10.91
N ALA A 44 -2.71 7.95 -10.40
CA ALA A 44 -3.58 7.15 -11.26
C ALA A 44 -4.40 8.00 -12.24
N LEU A 45 -4.94 9.14 -11.81
CA LEU A 45 -5.68 10.03 -12.71
C LEU A 45 -4.80 10.72 -13.75
N ASN A 46 -3.50 10.85 -13.48
CA ASN A 46 -2.53 11.44 -14.41
C ASN A 46 -1.79 10.38 -15.26
N ALA A 47 -1.96 9.10 -14.95
CA ALA A 47 -1.32 8.04 -15.69
C ALA A 47 -1.98 7.82 -17.06
N ARG A 48 -1.16 7.43 -18.06
CA ARG A 48 -1.63 7.06 -19.40
C ARG A 48 -2.64 5.91 -19.34
N VAL A 49 -3.58 5.91 -20.26
CA VAL A 49 -4.64 4.86 -20.37
C VAL A 49 -4.04 3.48 -20.55
N GLU A 50 -2.90 3.35 -21.23
CA GLU A 50 -2.11 2.14 -21.41
C GLU A 50 -1.86 1.39 -20.08
N TYR A 51 -1.57 2.11 -19.00
CA TYR A 51 -1.38 1.51 -17.67
C TYR A 51 -2.65 0.80 -17.18
N PHE A 52 -3.82 1.40 -17.39
CA PHE A 52 -5.10 0.81 -16.98
C PHE A 52 -5.49 -0.40 -17.81
N ASP A 53 -5.12 -0.40 -19.09
CA ASP A 53 -5.38 -1.52 -20.00
C ASP A 53 -4.51 -2.74 -19.62
N ARG A 54 -3.27 -2.50 -19.14
CA ARG A 54 -2.33 -3.53 -18.70
C ARG A 54 -2.68 -4.10 -17.33
N GLU A 55 -2.87 -3.25 -16.33
CA GLU A 55 -2.98 -3.67 -14.92
C GLU A 55 -4.42 -4.00 -14.50
N GLY A 56 -5.41 -3.47 -15.20
CA GLY A 56 -6.81 -3.58 -14.81
C GLY A 56 -7.23 -2.63 -13.69
N SER A 57 -8.45 -2.14 -13.76
CA SER A 57 -8.97 -1.13 -12.81
C SER A 57 -9.13 -1.65 -11.38
N ASP A 58 -9.31 -2.96 -11.20
CA ASP A 58 -9.57 -3.55 -9.89
C ASP A 58 -8.29 -3.74 -9.08
N ASP A 59 -7.16 -4.07 -9.74
CA ASP A 59 -5.86 -4.16 -9.09
C ASP A 59 -5.38 -2.77 -8.64
N ILE A 60 -5.63 -1.76 -9.46
CA ILE A 60 -5.41 -0.34 -9.11
C ILE A 60 -6.25 0.07 -7.90
N LEU A 61 -7.53 -0.29 -7.87
CA LEU A 61 -8.42 0.00 -6.74
C LEU A 61 -7.95 -0.70 -5.46
N ASN A 62 -7.53 -1.96 -5.55
CA ASN A 62 -6.96 -2.71 -4.43
C ASN A 62 -5.69 -2.05 -3.90
N ALA A 63 -4.78 -1.63 -4.79
CA ALA A 63 -3.56 -0.93 -4.42
C ALA A 63 -3.85 0.39 -3.70
N ILE A 64 -4.78 1.20 -4.21
CA ILE A 64 -5.14 2.49 -3.61
C ILE A 64 -5.83 2.32 -2.25
N VAL A 65 -6.76 1.38 -2.10
CA VAL A 65 -7.61 1.29 -0.89
C VAL A 65 -7.05 0.31 0.11
N THR A 66 -6.74 -0.91 -0.32
CA THR A 66 -6.40 -2.01 0.60
C THR A 66 -4.93 -1.96 0.99
N GLN A 67 -4.01 -1.87 0.03
CA GLN A 67 -2.57 -1.89 0.32
C GLN A 67 -2.15 -0.68 1.14
N THR A 68 -2.62 0.51 0.83
CA THR A 68 -2.34 1.73 1.60
C THR A 68 -2.84 1.64 3.06
N TYR A 69 -4.00 1.00 3.29
CA TYR A 69 -4.51 0.77 4.65
C TYR A 69 -3.57 -0.12 5.46
N TYR A 70 -3.05 -1.20 4.87
CA TYR A 70 -2.07 -2.07 5.53
C TYR A 70 -0.71 -1.37 5.70
N ALA A 71 -0.26 -0.59 4.72
CA ALA A 71 0.94 0.24 4.82
C ALA A 71 0.89 1.20 6.02
N GLY A 72 -0.27 1.79 6.31
CA GLY A 72 -0.47 2.67 7.47
C GLY A 72 -0.26 1.98 8.83
N ARG A 73 -0.35 0.64 8.91
CA ARG A 73 -0.06 -0.11 10.14
C ARG A 73 1.41 -0.11 10.50
N VAL A 74 2.29 0.01 9.51
CA VAL A 74 3.75 0.11 9.73
C VAL A 74 4.05 1.33 10.61
N ILE A 75 3.44 2.49 10.31
CA ILE A 75 3.59 3.71 11.11
C ILE A 75 3.07 3.51 12.54
N GLN A 76 1.88 2.96 12.69
CA GLN A 76 1.28 2.71 14.00
C GLN A 76 2.15 1.77 14.86
N ARG A 77 2.60 0.65 14.28
CA ARG A 77 3.43 -0.35 14.98
C ARG A 77 4.83 0.16 15.23
N GLY A 78 5.40 0.93 14.30
CA GLY A 78 6.70 1.60 14.48
C GLY A 78 6.70 2.53 15.68
N ILE A 79 5.71 3.41 15.80
CA ILE A 79 5.54 4.31 16.94
C ILE A 79 5.36 3.51 18.25
N GLN A 80 4.54 2.44 18.23
CA GLN A 80 4.38 1.58 19.40
C GLN A 80 5.68 0.87 19.79
N THR A 81 6.45 0.41 18.82
CA THR A 81 7.76 -0.22 19.05
C THR A 81 8.69 0.76 19.74
N PHE A 82 8.79 1.99 19.23
CA PHE A 82 9.62 3.04 19.82
C PHE A 82 9.18 3.37 21.27
N GLU A 83 7.87 3.51 21.51
CA GLU A 83 7.33 3.74 22.86
C GLU A 83 7.71 2.63 23.83
N GLN A 84 7.52 1.37 23.45
CA GLN A 84 7.84 0.24 24.32
C GLN A 84 9.35 0.08 24.52
N PHE A 85 10.15 0.32 23.49
CA PHE A 85 11.60 0.32 23.57
C PHE A 85 12.11 1.40 24.55
N PHE A 86 11.59 2.61 24.45
CA PHE A 86 11.94 3.71 25.36
C PHE A 86 11.61 3.38 26.82
N LEU A 87 10.41 2.84 27.06
CA LEU A 87 10.02 2.40 28.39
C LEU A 87 10.88 1.24 28.91
N ALA A 88 11.20 0.27 28.07
CA ALA A 88 12.09 -0.82 28.43
C ALA A 88 13.48 -0.31 28.80
N THR A 89 14.02 0.66 28.05
CA THR A 89 15.30 1.30 28.33
C THR A 89 15.30 1.99 29.68
N ILE A 90 14.26 2.73 30.02
CA ILE A 90 14.14 3.38 31.34
C ILE A 90 14.17 2.35 32.47
N TYR A 91 13.36 1.29 32.40
CA TYR A 91 13.37 0.24 33.42
C TYR A 91 14.70 -0.51 33.49
N PHE A 92 15.36 -0.72 32.36
CA PHE A 92 16.69 -1.32 32.30
C PHE A 92 17.75 -0.44 32.99
N LEU A 93 17.74 0.87 32.74
CA LEU A 93 18.66 1.82 33.38
C LEU A 93 18.44 1.93 34.89
N VAL A 94 17.20 1.96 35.34
CA VAL A 94 16.87 1.94 36.78
C VAL A 94 17.40 0.68 37.43
N ALA A 95 17.20 -0.48 36.83
CA ALA A 95 17.69 -1.75 37.34
C ALA A 95 19.23 -1.81 37.30
N LEU A 96 19.87 -1.25 36.27
CA LEU A 96 21.33 -1.21 36.11
C LEU A 96 22.01 -0.37 37.21
N ILE A 97 21.37 0.73 37.63
CA ILE A 97 21.91 1.58 38.74
C ILE A 97 21.84 0.82 40.07
N ILE A 98 20.78 0.01 40.29
CA ILE A 98 20.55 -0.68 41.57
C ILE A 98 21.41 -1.96 41.66
N ALA A 99 21.40 -2.80 40.63
CA ALA A 99 22.06 -4.09 40.60
C ALA A 99 22.73 -4.34 39.23
N PRO A 100 23.90 -3.75 38.94
CA PRO A 100 24.53 -3.78 37.63
C PRO A 100 24.77 -5.19 37.10
N SER A 101 25.34 -6.07 37.90
CA SER A 101 25.70 -7.44 37.52
C SER A 101 24.46 -8.28 37.15
N LEU A 102 23.42 -8.21 37.97
CA LEU A 102 22.15 -8.95 37.74
C LEU A 102 21.44 -8.42 36.51
N THR A 103 21.48 -7.11 36.27
CA THR A 103 20.84 -6.47 35.10
C THR A 103 21.55 -6.84 33.82
N ILE A 104 22.91 -6.88 33.81
CA ILE A 104 23.67 -7.33 32.64
C ILE A 104 23.38 -8.79 32.31
N ILE A 105 23.33 -9.67 33.31
CA ILE A 105 22.93 -11.08 33.09
C ILE A 105 21.54 -11.17 32.45
N THR A 106 20.58 -10.41 32.96
CA THR A 106 19.24 -10.35 32.40
C THR A 106 19.25 -9.87 30.93
N GLY A 107 20.00 -8.81 30.66
CA GLY A 107 20.16 -8.27 29.29
C GLY A 107 20.73 -9.30 28.34
N VAL A 108 21.75 -10.07 28.76
CA VAL A 108 22.34 -11.15 27.96
C VAL A 108 21.34 -12.28 27.72
N VAL A 109 20.59 -12.68 28.73
CA VAL A 109 19.56 -13.75 28.60
C VAL A 109 18.44 -13.30 27.64
N LEU A 110 17.88 -12.13 27.86
CA LEU A 110 16.79 -11.62 27.02
C LEU A 110 17.27 -11.32 25.59
N GLY A 111 18.45 -10.73 25.42
CA GLY A 111 19.05 -10.48 24.11
C GLY A 111 19.38 -11.79 23.37
N GLY A 112 19.98 -12.75 24.06
CA GLY A 112 20.28 -14.07 23.50
C GLY A 112 19.02 -14.79 23.03
N PHE A 113 17.94 -14.72 23.81
CA PHE A 113 16.66 -15.30 23.46
C PHE A 113 15.99 -14.60 22.24
N THR A 114 16.15 -13.28 22.15
CA THR A 114 15.74 -12.52 20.96
C THR A 114 16.45 -13.01 19.70
N VAL A 115 17.78 -13.17 19.77
CA VAL A 115 18.59 -13.69 18.66
C VAL A 115 18.20 -15.14 18.30
N PHE A 116 17.94 -15.96 19.33
CA PHE A 116 17.48 -17.34 19.12
C PHE A 116 16.15 -17.38 18.35
N PHE A 117 15.14 -16.60 18.75
CA PHE A 117 13.86 -16.55 18.03
C PHE A 117 14.01 -16.10 16.60
N ARG A 118 14.86 -15.09 16.34
CA ARG A 118 15.12 -14.60 14.99
C ARG A 118 15.80 -15.63 14.07
N ARG A 119 16.45 -16.65 14.65
CA ARG A 119 17.08 -17.74 13.88
C ARG A 119 16.18 -18.95 13.70
N VAL A 120 15.20 -19.15 14.57
CA VAL A 120 14.34 -20.34 14.58
C VAL A 120 13.02 -20.09 13.89
N LEU A 121 12.49 -18.87 14.00
CA LEU A 121 11.25 -18.49 13.33
C LEU A 121 11.55 -17.88 11.97
N ASP A 122 10.63 -18.11 11.04
CA ASP A 122 10.66 -17.47 9.73
C ASP A 122 10.63 -15.94 9.87
N SER A 123 11.26 -15.23 8.95
CA SER A 123 11.27 -13.78 8.90
C SER A 123 9.84 -13.23 8.89
N GLY A 124 9.59 -12.19 9.70
CA GLY A 124 8.30 -11.51 9.67
C GLY A 124 7.97 -10.92 8.31
N TYR A 125 9.01 -10.49 7.56
CA TYR A 125 8.88 -9.98 6.21
C TYR A 125 8.43 -11.06 5.22
N ASP A 126 9.11 -12.21 5.18
CA ASP A 126 8.81 -13.27 4.21
C ASP A 126 7.40 -13.84 4.44
N VAL A 127 7.03 -14.13 5.69
CA VAL A 127 5.67 -14.58 6.03
C VAL A 127 4.63 -13.49 5.73
N GLY A 128 5.00 -12.23 5.90
CA GLY A 128 4.14 -11.09 5.57
C GLY A 128 3.90 -10.96 4.07
N ASP A 129 4.92 -11.19 3.28
CA ASP A 129 4.85 -11.18 1.82
C ASP A 129 3.98 -12.32 1.29
N GLU A 130 4.15 -13.53 1.80
CA GLU A 130 3.28 -14.67 1.50
C GLU A 130 1.80 -14.39 1.83
N VAL A 131 1.53 -13.73 2.95
CA VAL A 131 0.16 -13.33 3.34
C VAL A 131 -0.38 -12.29 2.36
N ALA A 132 0.43 -11.33 1.92
CA ALA A 132 0.04 -10.31 0.97
C ALA A 132 -0.27 -10.93 -0.41
N GLU A 133 0.62 -11.78 -0.91
CA GLU A 133 0.46 -12.51 -2.16
C GLU A 133 -0.78 -13.43 -2.15
N GLY A 134 -0.96 -14.22 -1.07
CA GLY A 134 -2.14 -15.08 -0.94
C GLY A 134 -3.45 -14.29 -0.87
N ASN A 135 -3.43 -13.08 -0.29
CA ASN A 135 -4.60 -12.21 -0.28
C ASN A 135 -4.93 -11.67 -1.68
N GLU A 136 -3.92 -11.33 -2.47
CA GLU A 136 -4.03 -10.85 -3.84
C GLU A 136 -4.59 -11.95 -4.76
N LYS A 137 -3.99 -13.15 -4.77
CA LYS A 137 -4.49 -14.30 -5.53
C LYS A 137 -5.94 -14.63 -5.20
N ARG A 138 -6.29 -14.63 -3.90
CA ARG A 138 -7.68 -14.85 -3.47
C ARG A 138 -8.64 -13.80 -4.01
N GLN A 139 -8.21 -12.54 -4.07
CA GLN A 139 -9.03 -11.45 -4.59
C GLN A 139 -9.20 -11.58 -6.12
N GLN A 140 -8.12 -11.87 -6.85
CA GLN A 140 -8.15 -12.07 -8.29
C GLN A 140 -9.06 -13.25 -8.68
N ALA A 141 -8.94 -14.40 -8.00
CA ALA A 141 -9.81 -15.56 -8.26
C ALA A 141 -11.29 -15.26 -7.96
N ALA A 142 -11.60 -14.55 -6.87
CA ALA A 142 -12.97 -14.13 -6.56
C ALA A 142 -13.53 -13.19 -7.63
N GLN A 143 -12.72 -12.28 -8.12
CA GLN A 143 -13.06 -11.31 -9.14
C GLN A 143 -13.31 -11.98 -10.49
N ALA A 144 -12.43 -12.87 -10.94
CA ALA A 144 -12.61 -13.65 -12.15
C ALA A 144 -13.96 -14.39 -12.15
N GLY A 145 -14.30 -15.05 -11.03
CA GLY A 145 -15.57 -15.75 -10.87
C GLY A 145 -16.79 -14.83 -10.84
N THR A 146 -16.68 -13.62 -10.29
CA THR A 146 -17.84 -12.69 -10.16
C THR A 146 -18.04 -11.84 -11.39
N GLN A 147 -17.00 -11.31 -11.99
CA GLN A 147 -17.08 -10.51 -13.21
C GLN A 147 -17.40 -11.38 -14.44
N GLY A 148 -16.73 -12.54 -14.56
CA GLY A 148 -16.94 -13.53 -15.61
C GLY A 148 -18.16 -14.44 -15.40
N ILE A 149 -19.11 -14.14 -14.50
CA ILE A 149 -20.18 -15.06 -14.09
C ILE A 149 -21.03 -15.58 -15.26
N ARG A 150 -21.19 -14.81 -16.34
CA ARG A 150 -21.93 -15.24 -17.53
C ARG A 150 -21.17 -16.35 -18.25
N ASP A 151 -19.89 -16.17 -18.47
CA ASP A 151 -19.01 -17.14 -19.15
C ASP A 151 -18.82 -18.39 -18.28
N VAL A 152 -18.63 -18.21 -16.99
CA VAL A 152 -18.58 -19.29 -15.99
C VAL A 152 -19.82 -20.20 -16.13
N ARG A 153 -21.00 -19.62 -16.27
CA ARG A 153 -22.24 -20.40 -16.41
C ARG A 153 -22.41 -21.01 -17.80
N ILE A 154 -22.02 -20.30 -18.86
CA ILE A 154 -22.15 -20.80 -20.25
C ILE A 154 -21.18 -21.96 -20.50
N PHE A 155 -19.94 -21.83 -20.00
CA PHE A 155 -18.89 -22.83 -20.24
C PHE A 155 -18.77 -23.88 -19.13
N GLY A 156 -19.56 -23.76 -18.05
CA GLY A 156 -19.56 -24.72 -16.94
C GLY A 156 -18.31 -24.72 -16.08
N LEU A 157 -17.60 -23.56 -15.96
CA LEU A 157 -16.34 -23.41 -15.27
C LEU A 157 -16.45 -23.22 -13.75
N ALA A 158 -17.64 -23.43 -13.18
CA ALA A 158 -17.88 -23.14 -11.76
C ALA A 158 -17.01 -23.97 -10.82
N ASP A 159 -16.82 -25.27 -11.11
CA ASP A 159 -16.01 -26.15 -10.28
C ASP A 159 -14.51 -25.83 -10.38
N GLU A 160 -14.03 -25.48 -11.58
CA GLU A 160 -12.63 -25.09 -11.82
C GLU A 160 -12.29 -23.80 -11.06
N LEU A 161 -13.08 -22.74 -11.23
CA LEU A 161 -12.86 -21.47 -10.53
C LEU A 161 -13.07 -21.57 -9.02
N PHE A 162 -13.96 -22.45 -8.56
CA PHE A 162 -14.11 -22.74 -7.14
C PHE A 162 -12.87 -23.42 -6.57
N GLU A 163 -12.27 -24.34 -7.31
CA GLU A 163 -11.05 -25.02 -6.88
C GLU A 163 -9.87 -24.03 -6.84
N GLU A 164 -9.70 -23.19 -7.86
CA GLU A 164 -8.69 -22.13 -7.88
C GLU A 164 -8.85 -21.17 -6.70
N PHE A 165 -10.06 -20.67 -6.47
CA PHE A 165 -10.36 -19.83 -5.32
C PHE A 165 -10.07 -20.53 -3.99
N SER A 166 -10.46 -21.81 -3.86
CA SER A 166 -10.23 -22.59 -2.65
C SER A 166 -8.73 -22.75 -2.38
N GLN A 167 -7.93 -23.04 -3.39
CA GLN A 167 -6.47 -23.14 -3.26
C GLN A 167 -5.84 -21.81 -2.81
N ALA A 168 -6.29 -20.69 -3.39
CA ALA A 168 -5.84 -19.35 -2.97
C ALA A 168 -6.24 -19.02 -1.53
N VAL A 169 -7.45 -19.40 -1.10
CA VAL A 169 -7.92 -19.27 0.29
C VAL A 169 -7.09 -20.14 1.24
N ASP A 170 -6.76 -21.37 0.85
CA ASP A 170 -5.95 -22.28 1.66
C ASP A 170 -4.53 -21.74 1.82
N GLN A 171 -3.89 -21.28 0.74
CA GLN A 171 -2.59 -20.63 0.80
C GLN A 171 -2.59 -19.43 1.74
N TYR A 172 -3.55 -18.52 1.59
CA TYR A 172 -3.70 -17.37 2.49
C TYR A 172 -3.90 -17.80 3.95
N THR A 173 -4.70 -18.83 4.18
CA THR A 173 -5.04 -19.32 5.52
C THR A 173 -3.81 -19.91 6.20
N ASP A 174 -3.03 -20.73 5.51
CA ASP A 174 -1.82 -21.37 6.04
C ASP A 174 -0.75 -20.33 6.39
N SER A 175 -0.49 -19.37 5.49
CA SER A 175 0.44 -18.26 5.74
C SER A 175 -0.05 -17.41 6.92
N ARG A 176 -1.35 -17.17 7.02
CA ARG A 176 -1.96 -16.43 8.13
C ARG A 176 -1.87 -17.17 9.48
N ILE A 177 -2.05 -18.49 9.48
CA ILE A 177 -1.87 -19.34 10.66
C ILE A 177 -0.39 -19.32 11.09
N THR A 178 0.54 -19.47 10.14
CA THR A 178 1.99 -19.40 10.40
C THR A 178 2.38 -18.08 11.04
N LEU A 179 1.91 -16.97 10.50
CA LEU A 179 2.10 -15.64 11.08
C LEU A 179 1.64 -15.57 12.53
N ARG A 180 0.40 -16.00 12.79
CA ARG A 180 -0.18 -15.97 14.14
C ARG A 180 0.50 -16.92 15.11
N ARG A 181 0.93 -18.10 14.64
CA ARG A 181 1.74 -19.04 15.40
C ARG A 181 3.05 -18.41 15.84
N ASN A 182 3.77 -17.76 14.92
CA ASN A 182 5.04 -17.11 15.20
C ASN A 182 4.87 -15.92 16.18
N GLU A 183 3.85 -15.08 15.99
CA GLU A 183 3.51 -14.02 16.94
C GLU A 183 3.21 -14.57 18.34
N ALA A 184 2.44 -15.66 18.43
CA ALA A 184 2.10 -16.29 19.69
C ALA A 184 3.32 -16.96 20.36
N ALA A 185 4.20 -17.57 19.58
CA ALA A 185 5.45 -18.13 20.06
C ALA A 185 6.34 -17.05 20.67
N ILE A 186 6.55 -15.95 19.96
CA ILE A 186 7.30 -14.77 20.45
C ILE A 186 6.70 -14.28 21.78
N ASP A 187 5.37 -14.08 21.85
CA ASP A 187 4.72 -13.56 23.05
C ASP A 187 4.82 -14.53 24.24
N LYS A 188 4.47 -15.79 24.04
CA LYS A 188 4.34 -16.74 25.15
C LYS A 188 5.67 -17.28 25.65
N PHE A 189 6.55 -17.68 24.76
CA PHE A 189 7.85 -18.20 25.16
C PHE A 189 8.77 -17.09 25.70
N TYR A 190 8.69 -15.88 25.17
CA TYR A 190 9.44 -14.75 25.73
C TYR A 190 8.98 -14.44 27.15
N ASN A 191 7.67 -14.41 27.41
CA ASN A 191 7.13 -14.22 28.76
C ASN A 191 7.51 -15.36 29.71
N LEU A 192 7.61 -16.61 29.23
CA LEU A 192 8.14 -17.73 30.02
C LEU A 192 9.60 -17.49 30.44
N VAL A 193 10.46 -17.10 29.48
CA VAL A 193 11.88 -16.78 29.76
C VAL A 193 12.00 -15.64 30.77
N VAL A 194 11.18 -14.60 30.62
CA VAL A 194 11.12 -13.49 31.58
C VAL A 194 10.75 -14.00 32.97
N ALA A 195 9.72 -14.82 33.08
CA ALA A 195 9.28 -15.36 34.37
C ALA A 195 10.39 -16.20 35.03
N VAL A 196 10.98 -17.14 34.28
CA VAL A 196 12.09 -17.97 34.78
C VAL A 196 13.28 -17.09 35.17
N SER A 197 13.64 -16.11 34.35
CA SER A 197 14.73 -15.16 34.65
C SER A 197 14.48 -14.40 35.95
N VAL A 198 13.27 -13.89 36.17
CA VAL A 198 12.93 -13.16 37.41
C VAL A 198 13.08 -14.05 38.65
N PHE A 199 12.59 -15.28 38.63
CA PHE A 199 12.77 -16.21 39.77
C PHE A 199 14.23 -16.57 39.98
N THR A 200 15.00 -16.81 38.90
CA THR A 200 16.45 -17.03 38.98
C THR A 200 17.18 -15.82 39.58
N LEU A 201 16.80 -14.61 39.16
CA LEU A 201 17.37 -13.37 39.70
C LEU A 201 17.05 -13.15 41.17
N ILE A 202 15.85 -13.51 41.64
CA ILE A 202 15.51 -13.48 43.07
C ILE A 202 16.44 -14.40 43.85
N PHE A 203 16.64 -15.63 43.37
CA PHE A 203 17.59 -16.57 44.02
C PHE A 203 19.02 -16.04 44.04
N LEU A 204 19.50 -15.54 42.91
CA LEU A 204 20.89 -14.98 42.80
C LEU A 204 21.05 -13.73 43.69
N ALA A 205 20.06 -12.86 43.72
CA ALA A 205 20.07 -11.65 44.55
C ALA A 205 20.13 -11.98 46.04
N LEU A 206 19.34 -12.95 46.50
CA LEU A 206 19.36 -13.37 47.90
C LEU A 206 20.62 -14.14 48.30
N THR A 207 21.31 -14.78 47.33
CA THR A 207 22.44 -15.65 47.62
C THR A 207 23.77 -14.92 47.47
N PHE A 208 23.91 -14.03 46.52
CA PHE A 208 25.19 -13.45 46.08
C PHE A 208 25.25 -11.92 46.08
N ALA A 209 24.09 -11.22 46.27
CA ALA A 209 24.08 -9.77 46.24
C ALA A 209 23.84 -9.19 47.65
N ASP A 210 24.70 -8.27 48.07
CA ASP A 210 24.57 -7.48 49.32
C ASP A 210 23.55 -6.33 49.11
N LEU A 211 22.32 -6.67 48.68
CA LEU A 211 21.26 -5.67 48.50
C LEU A 211 20.43 -5.51 49.76
N SER A 212 20.12 -4.29 50.12
CA SER A 212 19.10 -4.02 51.14
C SER A 212 17.72 -4.48 50.67
N VAL A 213 16.80 -4.75 51.58
CA VAL A 213 15.42 -5.16 51.26
C VAL A 213 14.73 -4.10 50.36
N GLY A 214 15.06 -2.82 50.57
CA GLY A 214 14.52 -1.73 49.73
C GLY A 214 15.04 -1.78 48.29
N GLU A 215 16.35 -1.95 48.12
CA GLU A 215 16.99 -2.07 46.81
C GLU A 215 16.51 -3.28 46.04
N LEU A 216 16.43 -4.45 46.74
CA LEU A 216 15.85 -5.67 46.16
C LEU A 216 14.38 -5.45 45.68
N GLY A 217 13.57 -4.76 46.49
CA GLY A 217 12.19 -4.45 46.13
C GLY A 217 12.10 -3.59 44.86
N VAL A 218 12.90 -2.55 44.75
CA VAL A 218 12.92 -1.67 43.57
C VAL A 218 13.48 -2.40 42.34
N PHE A 219 14.54 -3.19 42.52
CA PHE A 219 15.11 -4.01 41.45
C PHE A 219 14.09 -5.00 40.88
N LEU A 220 13.40 -5.76 41.73
CA LEU A 220 12.38 -6.71 41.33
C LEU A 220 11.20 -6.00 40.63
N PHE A 221 10.76 -4.84 41.17
CA PHE A 221 9.74 -4.04 40.50
C PHE A 221 10.16 -3.61 39.09
N ALA A 222 11.41 -3.16 38.94
CA ALA A 222 11.93 -2.81 37.61
C ALA A 222 11.97 -4.00 36.67
N MET A 223 12.39 -5.18 37.12
CA MET A 223 12.41 -6.41 36.32
C MET A 223 11.00 -6.89 35.92
N PHE A 224 10.04 -6.87 36.83
CA PHE A 224 8.64 -7.18 36.51
C PHE A 224 8.03 -6.23 35.47
N ARG A 225 8.53 -4.99 35.43
CA ARG A 225 8.11 -4.01 34.40
C ARG A 225 8.88 -4.16 33.08
N LEU A 226 10.16 -4.43 33.14
CA LEU A 226 11.04 -4.59 31.98
C LEU A 226 10.64 -5.78 31.10
N GLY A 227 10.40 -6.93 31.72
CA GLY A 227 10.14 -8.18 31.01
C GLY A 227 8.99 -8.08 30.00
N PRO A 228 7.76 -7.68 30.41
CA PRO A 228 6.65 -7.49 29.47
C PRO A 228 6.92 -6.43 28.40
N LYS A 229 7.73 -5.39 28.70
CA LYS A 229 8.11 -4.38 27.72
C LYS A 229 9.05 -4.94 26.65
N ALA A 230 10.04 -5.71 27.06
CA ALA A 230 10.98 -6.37 26.15
C ALA A 230 10.24 -7.40 25.25
N SER A 231 9.34 -8.20 25.83
CA SER A 231 8.46 -9.11 25.06
C SER A 231 7.64 -8.33 24.02
N ARG A 232 7.03 -7.21 24.43
CA ARG A 232 6.21 -6.37 23.55
C ARG A 232 7.02 -5.75 22.40
N VAL A 233 8.25 -5.31 22.66
CA VAL A 233 9.16 -4.78 21.63
C VAL A 233 9.42 -5.85 20.56
N ASN A 234 9.80 -7.08 20.95
CA ASN A 234 10.06 -8.15 20.01
C ASN A 234 8.82 -8.49 19.15
N LYS A 235 7.65 -8.59 19.78
CA LYS A 235 6.40 -8.85 19.06
C LYS A 235 6.06 -7.73 18.08
N LEU A 236 6.14 -6.47 18.50
CA LEU A 236 5.85 -5.33 17.66
C LEU A 236 6.84 -5.21 16.49
N PHE A 237 8.11 -5.51 16.74
CA PHE A 237 9.13 -5.54 15.69
C PHE A 237 8.78 -6.57 14.62
N TYR A 238 8.46 -7.80 15.02
CA TYR A 238 7.99 -8.85 14.09
C TYR A 238 6.74 -8.42 13.31
N GLN A 239 5.83 -7.71 13.97
CA GLN A 239 4.64 -7.17 13.33
C GLN A 239 4.94 -6.02 12.34
N VAL A 240 5.96 -5.21 12.59
CA VAL A 240 6.45 -4.20 11.64
C VAL A 240 7.02 -4.89 10.41
N GLU A 241 7.90 -5.89 10.61
CA GLU A 241 8.45 -6.69 9.50
C GLU A 241 7.34 -7.29 8.63
N ASN A 242 6.29 -7.84 9.25
CA ASN A 242 5.15 -8.41 8.53
C ASN A 242 4.32 -7.39 7.72
N ASP A 243 4.21 -6.15 8.18
CA ASP A 243 3.46 -5.14 7.43
C ASP A 243 4.31 -4.40 6.38
N LEU A 244 5.65 -4.56 6.42
CA LEU A 244 6.56 -3.86 5.51
C LEU A 244 6.30 -4.16 4.02
N PRO A 245 6.02 -5.40 3.59
CA PRO A 245 5.71 -5.71 2.18
C PRO A 245 4.59 -4.83 1.62
N HIS A 246 3.52 -4.60 2.39
CA HIS A 246 2.43 -3.73 1.96
C HIS A 246 2.88 -2.27 1.74
N LEU A 247 3.80 -1.77 2.57
CA LEU A 247 4.35 -0.42 2.38
C LEU A 247 5.27 -0.35 1.16
N VAL A 248 6.09 -1.37 0.93
CA VAL A 248 6.98 -1.47 -0.24
C VAL A 248 6.14 -1.50 -1.51
N ARG A 249 5.19 -2.43 -1.62
CA ARG A 249 4.27 -2.54 -2.77
C ARG A 249 3.47 -1.24 -3.02
N THR A 250 3.01 -0.56 -1.95
CA THR A 250 2.33 0.74 -2.10
C THR A 250 3.24 1.81 -2.70
N LYS A 251 4.51 1.84 -2.29
CA LYS A 251 5.48 2.80 -2.84
C LYS A 251 5.85 2.48 -4.28
N GLU A 252 6.13 1.23 -4.57
CA GLU A 252 6.42 0.75 -5.92
C GLU A 252 5.26 1.08 -6.87
N PHE A 253 4.02 0.83 -6.45
CA PHE A 253 2.83 1.20 -7.20
C PHE A 253 2.73 2.71 -7.47
N ILE A 254 3.02 3.57 -6.47
CA ILE A 254 2.99 5.02 -6.64
C ILE A 254 4.09 5.48 -7.59
N GLU A 255 5.30 4.93 -7.46
CA GLU A 255 6.46 5.22 -8.32
C GLU A 255 6.24 4.73 -9.76
N GLU A 256 5.60 3.57 -9.91
CA GLU A 256 5.21 3.04 -11.21
C GLU A 256 4.20 3.96 -11.91
N LEU A 257 3.14 4.37 -11.22
CA LEU A 257 2.18 5.35 -11.75
C LEU A 257 2.84 6.67 -12.17
N GLU A 258 3.83 7.15 -11.40
CA GLU A 258 4.61 8.33 -11.75
C GLU A 258 5.41 8.14 -13.05
N SER A 259 5.89 6.92 -13.32
CA SER A 259 6.60 6.60 -14.56
C SER A 259 5.68 6.54 -15.79
N TYR A 260 4.38 6.35 -15.57
CA TYR A 260 3.33 6.36 -16.60
C TYR A 260 2.59 7.70 -16.69
N GLU A 261 3.08 8.76 -16.05
CA GLU A 261 2.45 10.09 -16.17
C GLU A 261 2.37 10.52 -17.64
N GLU A 262 1.23 11.07 -18.02
CA GLU A 262 1.05 11.61 -19.38
C GLU A 262 2.04 12.77 -19.62
N PRO A 263 2.89 12.70 -20.67
CA PRO A 263 3.79 13.78 -20.98
C PRO A 263 2.98 15.03 -21.38
N ASN A 264 3.19 16.11 -20.65
CA ASN A 264 2.57 17.41 -20.96
C ASN A 264 3.62 18.51 -20.88
N GLU A 265 4.45 18.59 -21.93
CA GLU A 265 5.44 19.64 -22.11
C GLU A 265 5.07 20.50 -23.35
N PRO A 266 4.05 21.39 -23.23
CA PRO A 266 3.56 22.14 -24.35
C PRO A 266 4.65 23.10 -24.88
N ARG A 267 4.92 23.03 -26.19
CA ARG A 267 5.86 23.88 -26.91
C ARG A 267 5.14 24.82 -27.89
N GLN A 268 3.90 24.47 -28.21
CA GLN A 268 3.06 25.18 -29.16
C GLN A 268 1.69 25.47 -28.55
N GLU A 269 1.08 26.57 -28.96
CA GLU A 269 -0.30 26.88 -28.56
C GLU A 269 -1.30 26.06 -29.37
N VAL A 270 -2.40 25.67 -28.73
CA VAL A 270 -3.51 25.01 -29.43
C VAL A 270 -4.23 26.02 -30.29
N PRO A 271 -4.42 25.77 -31.60
CA PRO A 271 -5.09 26.72 -32.49
C PRO A 271 -6.52 27.01 -32.00
N GLU A 272 -6.92 28.31 -32.05
CA GLU A 272 -8.29 28.69 -31.69
C GLU A 272 -9.32 27.99 -32.59
N GLU A 273 -8.98 27.81 -33.86
CA GLU A 273 -9.83 27.18 -34.87
C GLU A 273 -9.01 26.12 -35.65
N ILE A 274 -9.48 24.89 -35.65
CA ILE A 274 -8.86 23.79 -36.41
C ILE A 274 -9.43 23.85 -37.84
N GLN A 275 -8.54 24.06 -38.84
CA GLN A 275 -8.88 24.06 -40.25
C GLN A 275 -8.65 22.69 -40.90
N GLU A 276 -7.65 21.98 -40.44
CA GLU A 276 -7.30 20.63 -40.92
C GLU A 276 -6.67 19.81 -39.82
N VAL A 277 -6.84 18.49 -39.92
CA VAL A 277 -6.13 17.48 -39.15
C VAL A 277 -5.49 16.50 -40.12
N GLU A 278 -4.19 16.30 -40.00
CA GLU A 278 -3.38 15.46 -40.87
C GLU A 278 -2.79 14.31 -40.07
N TYR A 279 -2.87 13.11 -40.62
CA TYR A 279 -2.12 11.93 -40.21
C TYR A 279 -1.03 11.74 -41.24
N ASP A 280 0.24 11.70 -40.81
CA ASP A 280 1.42 11.60 -41.64
C ASP A 280 2.24 10.37 -41.21
N ASP A 281 2.16 9.30 -42.00
CA ASP A 281 2.85 8.02 -41.82
C ASP A 281 2.67 7.43 -40.42
N VAL A 282 1.48 7.46 -39.87
CA VAL A 282 1.20 7.07 -38.48
C VAL A 282 1.24 5.55 -38.30
N HIS A 283 2.10 5.10 -37.39
CA HIS A 283 2.21 3.72 -36.93
C HIS A 283 1.83 3.61 -35.47
N PHE A 284 1.21 2.49 -35.11
CA PHE A 284 0.83 2.23 -33.73
C PHE A 284 0.57 0.76 -33.45
N SER A 285 1.05 0.29 -32.28
CA SER A 285 0.76 -1.00 -31.65
C SER A 285 0.34 -0.82 -30.18
N TYR A 286 -0.52 -1.68 -29.65
CA TYR A 286 -0.88 -1.65 -28.21
C TYR A 286 0.19 -2.34 -27.35
N ASP A 287 0.81 -3.39 -27.90
CA ASP A 287 1.77 -4.22 -27.18
C ASP A 287 2.94 -4.54 -28.16
N ASP A 288 3.90 -3.87 -28.39
CA ASP A 288 5.09 -4.09 -29.25
C ASP A 288 5.12 -5.37 -30.12
N GLU A 289 4.05 -6.20 -30.10
CA GLU A 289 3.96 -7.49 -30.77
C GLU A 289 3.24 -7.44 -32.13
N GLU A 290 2.22 -6.61 -32.31
CA GLU A 290 1.46 -6.52 -33.57
C GLU A 290 1.03 -5.10 -33.92
N ASP A 291 1.53 -4.59 -35.07
CA ASP A 291 1.16 -3.29 -35.62
C ASP A 291 -0.34 -3.24 -35.95
N VAL A 292 -1.07 -2.38 -35.27
CA VAL A 292 -2.48 -2.09 -35.53
C VAL A 292 -2.66 -1.07 -36.65
N LEU A 293 -1.81 -0.05 -36.66
CA LEU A 293 -1.74 0.95 -37.74
C LEU A 293 -0.35 0.88 -38.41
N ARG A 294 -0.32 0.90 -39.74
CA ARG A 294 0.92 0.69 -40.52
C ARG A 294 1.04 1.76 -41.59
N GLY A 295 1.53 2.92 -41.22
CA GLY A 295 1.72 4.05 -42.14
C GLY A 295 0.38 4.60 -42.63
N ILE A 296 -0.39 5.20 -41.74
CA ILE A 296 -1.70 5.76 -42.06
C ILE A 296 -1.51 7.23 -42.46
N ASP A 297 -1.94 7.54 -43.70
CA ASP A 297 -1.90 8.86 -44.27
C ASP A 297 -3.29 9.33 -44.67
N PHE A 298 -3.79 10.42 -44.13
CA PHE A 298 -4.97 11.12 -44.59
C PHE A 298 -5.06 12.52 -43.97
N THR A 299 -5.86 13.38 -44.60
CA THR A 299 -6.16 14.72 -44.09
C THR A 299 -7.68 14.90 -44.00
N VAL A 300 -8.14 15.56 -42.95
CA VAL A 300 -9.55 15.94 -42.75
C VAL A 300 -9.62 17.47 -42.70
N GLU A 301 -10.37 18.05 -43.61
CA GLU A 301 -10.59 19.49 -43.62
C GLU A 301 -11.77 19.92 -42.77
N LYS A 302 -11.81 21.17 -42.35
CA LYS A 302 -12.92 21.71 -41.57
C LYS A 302 -14.26 21.54 -42.29
N GLY A 303 -15.21 20.97 -41.58
CA GLY A 303 -16.56 20.72 -42.08
C GLY A 303 -16.72 19.39 -42.81
N GLU A 304 -15.68 18.62 -42.97
CA GLU A 304 -15.78 17.28 -43.54
C GLU A 304 -16.35 16.27 -42.55
N PHE A 305 -16.99 15.27 -43.11
CA PHE A 305 -17.47 14.06 -42.40
C PHE A 305 -16.73 12.84 -42.95
N VAL A 306 -15.90 12.23 -42.14
CA VAL A 306 -15.09 11.07 -42.53
C VAL A 306 -15.64 9.79 -41.88
N GLY A 307 -15.78 8.74 -42.69
CA GLY A 307 -16.25 7.43 -42.23
C GLY A 307 -15.17 6.36 -42.42
N PHE A 308 -14.74 5.74 -41.32
CA PHE A 308 -13.80 4.60 -41.35
C PHE A 308 -14.59 3.28 -41.49
N VAL A 309 -14.28 2.51 -42.53
CA VAL A 309 -14.93 1.22 -42.84
C VAL A 309 -13.86 0.12 -42.84
N GLY A 310 -14.16 -1.00 -42.22
CA GLY A 310 -13.26 -2.16 -42.18
C GLY A 310 -13.71 -3.21 -41.20
N GLN A 311 -13.05 -4.34 -41.18
CA GLN A 311 -13.33 -5.44 -40.26
C GLN A 311 -13.16 -5.04 -38.80
N SER A 312 -13.65 -5.87 -37.86
CA SER A 312 -13.33 -5.70 -36.44
C SER A 312 -11.82 -5.87 -36.25
N GLY A 313 -11.19 -5.03 -35.42
CA GLY A 313 -9.74 -5.03 -35.23
C GLY A 313 -8.93 -4.25 -36.28
N ALA A 314 -9.54 -3.66 -37.31
CA ALA A 314 -8.84 -2.90 -38.36
C ALA A 314 -8.33 -1.50 -37.91
N GLY A 315 -8.22 -1.22 -36.64
CA GLY A 315 -7.66 0.04 -36.11
C GLY A 315 -8.58 1.28 -36.16
N LYS A 316 -9.89 1.13 -36.51
CA LYS A 316 -10.81 2.28 -36.63
C LYS A 316 -10.94 3.09 -35.35
N SER A 317 -11.11 2.44 -34.21
CA SER A 317 -11.20 3.09 -32.89
C SER A 317 -9.84 3.62 -32.44
N THR A 318 -8.76 2.96 -32.84
CA THR A 318 -7.39 3.36 -32.55
C THR A 318 -7.06 4.72 -33.15
N ILE A 319 -7.45 4.98 -34.41
CA ILE A 319 -7.28 6.29 -35.07
C ILE A 319 -7.89 7.39 -34.18
N VAL A 320 -9.11 7.23 -33.71
CA VAL A 320 -9.79 8.24 -32.89
C VAL A 320 -9.14 8.35 -31.48
N SER A 321 -8.65 7.26 -30.94
CA SER A 321 -7.95 7.27 -29.64
C SER A 321 -6.62 7.99 -29.71
N LEU A 322 -5.87 7.85 -30.81
CA LEU A 322 -4.64 8.59 -31.05
C LEU A 322 -4.91 10.10 -31.24
N LEU A 323 -5.97 10.48 -31.95
CA LEU A 323 -6.40 11.88 -32.07
C LEU A 323 -6.66 12.51 -30.70
N ALA A 324 -7.28 11.75 -29.79
CA ALA A 324 -7.54 12.19 -28.42
C ALA A 324 -6.29 12.11 -27.51
N ARG A 325 -5.14 11.71 -28.07
CA ARG A 325 -3.88 11.49 -27.32
C ARG A 325 -4.09 10.58 -26.10
N LEU A 326 -4.93 9.55 -26.23
CA LEU A 326 -5.06 8.51 -25.20
C LEU A 326 -3.87 7.55 -25.20
N TYR A 327 -3.21 7.42 -26.36
CA TYR A 327 -1.97 6.69 -26.57
C TYR A 327 -1.02 7.57 -27.41
N PRO A 328 0.30 7.47 -27.21
CA PRO A 328 1.27 8.06 -28.10
C PRO A 328 1.31 7.31 -29.44
N VAL A 329 1.74 7.95 -30.52
CA VAL A 329 2.08 7.27 -31.78
C VAL A 329 3.46 6.62 -31.66
N ASP A 330 3.68 5.46 -32.30
CA ASP A 330 4.99 4.78 -32.30
C ASP A 330 5.95 5.41 -33.32
N ASP A 331 5.42 5.78 -34.50
CA ASP A 331 6.15 6.51 -35.55
C ASP A 331 5.16 7.34 -36.38
N GLY A 332 5.67 8.34 -37.10
CA GLY A 332 4.85 9.31 -37.77
C GLY A 332 4.33 10.42 -36.81
N GLU A 333 3.37 11.19 -37.25
CA GLU A 333 2.78 12.23 -36.39
C GLU A 333 1.36 12.61 -36.81
N ILE A 334 0.60 13.16 -35.85
CA ILE A 334 -0.72 13.75 -36.10
C ILE A 334 -0.57 15.25 -35.93
N ARG A 335 -0.99 16.03 -36.94
CA ARG A 335 -0.91 17.50 -36.95
C ARG A 335 -2.28 18.14 -36.99
N ALA A 336 -2.41 19.29 -36.33
CA ALA A 336 -3.55 20.18 -36.47
C ALA A 336 -3.04 21.53 -36.99
N ASN A 337 -3.55 21.98 -38.16
CA ASN A 337 -3.04 23.17 -38.88
C ASN A 337 -1.53 23.14 -39.10
N GLY A 338 -0.93 21.97 -39.37
CA GLY A 338 0.49 21.78 -39.59
C GLY A 338 1.35 21.73 -38.33
N VAL A 339 0.77 21.82 -37.13
CA VAL A 339 1.47 21.70 -35.83
C VAL A 339 1.18 20.36 -35.23
N SER A 340 2.23 19.65 -34.77
CA SER A 340 2.06 18.36 -34.09
C SER A 340 1.21 18.50 -32.82
N ILE A 341 0.19 17.63 -32.67
CA ILE A 341 -0.65 17.64 -31.46
C ILE A 341 0.13 17.26 -30.21
N ASP A 342 1.25 16.53 -30.33
CA ASP A 342 2.10 16.15 -29.21
C ASP A 342 2.89 17.31 -28.61
N GLU A 343 3.05 18.41 -29.39
CA GLU A 343 3.66 19.63 -28.92
C GLU A 343 2.68 20.59 -28.21
N MET A 344 1.38 20.30 -28.22
CA MET A 344 0.33 21.12 -27.63
C MET A 344 0.06 20.71 -26.17
N ASP A 345 -0.53 21.62 -25.37
CA ASP A 345 -1.08 21.25 -24.07
C ASP A 345 -2.20 20.21 -24.24
N ILE A 346 -2.07 19.08 -23.51
CA ILE A 346 -2.97 17.93 -23.69
C ILE A 346 -4.40 18.23 -23.22
N GLY A 347 -4.56 19.04 -22.17
CA GLY A 347 -5.86 19.47 -21.67
C GLY A 347 -6.56 20.39 -22.64
N GLU A 348 -5.85 21.46 -23.12
CA GLU A 348 -6.39 22.40 -24.08
C GLU A 348 -6.70 21.75 -25.44
N TRP A 349 -5.89 20.75 -25.85
CA TRP A 349 -6.18 19.96 -27.04
C TRP A 349 -7.47 19.15 -26.88
N ARG A 350 -7.62 18.40 -25.76
CA ARG A 350 -8.81 17.60 -25.46
C ARG A 350 -10.07 18.47 -25.33
N ASP A 351 -9.97 19.70 -24.87
CA ASP A 351 -11.10 20.66 -24.82
C ASP A 351 -11.63 21.05 -26.22
N ARG A 352 -10.85 20.83 -27.28
CA ARG A 352 -11.28 20.99 -28.66
C ARG A 352 -12.02 19.78 -29.24
N LEU A 353 -12.01 18.66 -28.53
CA LEU A 353 -12.53 17.39 -28.99
C LEU A 353 -13.85 17.05 -28.27
N SER A 354 -14.72 16.38 -28.97
CA SER A 354 -15.89 15.70 -28.36
C SER A 354 -15.92 14.27 -28.84
N MET A 355 -15.97 13.33 -27.91
CA MET A 355 -15.89 11.90 -28.21
C MET A 355 -17.07 11.13 -27.59
N VAL A 356 -17.74 10.31 -28.39
CA VAL A 356 -18.74 9.36 -27.91
C VAL A 356 -18.19 7.95 -28.12
N ARG A 357 -17.99 7.21 -27.04
CA ARG A 357 -17.51 5.82 -27.08
C ARG A 357 -18.68 4.86 -27.32
N GLN A 358 -18.38 3.64 -27.81
CA GLN A 358 -19.36 2.59 -27.99
C GLN A 358 -19.99 2.17 -26.65
N ASP A 359 -19.16 2.02 -25.61
CA ASP A 359 -19.57 1.71 -24.24
C ASP A 359 -19.15 2.86 -23.32
N PRO A 360 -19.95 3.93 -23.20
CA PRO A 360 -19.63 5.05 -22.35
C PRO A 360 -19.79 4.70 -20.88
N PHE A 361 -18.86 5.10 -20.03
CA PHE A 361 -19.01 4.98 -18.59
C PHE A 361 -20.06 6.00 -18.09
N ILE A 362 -21.04 5.53 -17.33
CA ILE A 362 -22.07 6.37 -16.71
C ILE A 362 -21.70 6.59 -15.25
N PHE A 363 -21.37 7.82 -14.90
CA PHE A 363 -21.09 8.20 -13.52
C PHE A 363 -22.35 8.15 -12.68
N ASN A 364 -22.22 7.73 -11.42
CA ASN A 364 -23.31 7.71 -10.44
C ASN A 364 -23.65 9.13 -9.96
N ASP A 365 -24.21 9.92 -10.88
CA ASP A 365 -24.60 11.31 -10.70
C ASP A 365 -25.84 11.60 -11.56
N THR A 366 -26.27 12.85 -11.60
CA THR A 366 -27.44 13.29 -12.39
C THR A 366 -27.24 13.06 -13.90
N LEU A 367 -28.35 12.94 -14.63
CA LEU A 367 -28.31 12.89 -16.09
C LEU A 367 -27.63 14.12 -16.67
N ARG A 368 -27.90 15.31 -16.11
CA ARG A 368 -27.23 16.55 -16.52
C ARG A 368 -25.70 16.42 -16.41
N TYR A 369 -25.20 15.94 -15.28
CA TYR A 369 -23.76 15.72 -15.08
C TYR A 369 -23.18 14.82 -16.18
N ASN A 370 -23.83 13.69 -16.47
CA ASN A 370 -23.38 12.73 -17.47
C ASN A 370 -23.47 13.26 -18.92
N LEU A 371 -24.36 14.20 -19.19
CA LEU A 371 -24.48 14.83 -20.51
C LEU A 371 -23.55 16.03 -20.70
N THR A 372 -23.11 16.66 -19.61
CA THR A 372 -22.26 17.87 -19.66
C THR A 372 -20.84 17.60 -19.19
N LEU A 373 -20.37 16.34 -19.27
CA LEU A 373 -18.99 15.98 -18.97
C LEU A 373 -18.02 16.83 -19.81
N GLY A 374 -17.09 17.53 -19.11
CA GLY A 374 -16.13 18.43 -19.77
C GLY A 374 -16.66 19.82 -20.10
N ASN A 375 -17.96 20.04 -20.19
CA ASN A 375 -18.56 21.35 -20.46
C ASN A 375 -19.62 21.69 -19.42
N ARG A 376 -19.23 22.36 -18.34
CA ARG A 376 -20.08 22.66 -17.17
C ARG A 376 -20.52 24.12 -17.08
N GLU A 377 -20.22 24.94 -18.10
CA GLU A 377 -20.66 26.34 -18.19
C GLU A 377 -22.09 26.50 -18.70
#